data_4c3656e74df2111366e16add5883f652
#
_entry.id   4c3656e74df2111366e16add5883f652
#
_cell.length_a   1.000
_cell.length_b   1.000
_cell.length_c   1.000
_cell.angle_alpha   90.00
_cell.angle_beta   90.00
_cell.angle_gamma   90.00
#
_symmetry.space_group_name_H-M   'P 1'
#
loop_
_entity.id
_entity.type
_entity.pdbx_description
1 polymer ?
#
loop_
_entity_poly.entity_id
_entity_poly.type
_entity_poly.pdbx_seq_one_letter_code
_entity_poly.pdbx_strand_id
1 'polypeptide(L)'
;NYRPGVMDRLGIGYDRLTEANPEIILASVSGWGHNNSRSDQGAFASAIHAETGVTEMVARRRGEEPRNDPMSHSDTYTGLHALGAVLAALHLRNRTGEGQQVEVSMAESTLMANDLAAIEMTGQDPSAGFKGGQNWAPVLRMANGRYVSITIDITMNDGFRYIVEAMGRPELVEDPRFAIIEDRVANRDALTEILAEFIATFADAAAVEAAIGPRGVV
;
A
#
# COMPACT_ATOMS: atom_id res chain seq x y z
N ASN A 1 -11.53 8.72 -20.03
CA ASN A 1 -11.36 7.27 -19.79
C ASN A 1 -11.82 6.39 -20.96
N TYR A 2 -11.73 6.88 -22.18
CA TYR A 2 -11.91 6.07 -23.39
C TYR A 2 -10.67 5.21 -23.64
N ARG A 3 -10.86 4.07 -24.34
CA ARG A 3 -9.72 3.31 -24.84
C ARG A 3 -8.91 4.16 -25.84
N PRO A 4 -7.58 3.93 -25.97
CA PRO A 4 -6.75 4.60 -26.96
C PRO A 4 -7.38 4.59 -28.36
N GLY A 5 -7.26 5.70 -29.09
CA GLY A 5 -7.79 5.89 -30.42
C GLY A 5 -9.30 6.08 -30.55
N VAL A 6 -10.09 5.95 -29.47
CA VAL A 6 -11.55 6.16 -29.55
C VAL A 6 -11.86 7.63 -29.80
N MET A 7 -11.20 8.54 -29.10
CA MET A 7 -11.42 9.98 -29.28
C MET A 7 -11.05 10.45 -30.68
N ASP A 8 -9.98 9.89 -31.26
CA ASP A 8 -9.56 10.19 -32.64
C ASP A 8 -10.65 9.78 -33.65
N ARG A 9 -11.19 8.54 -33.47
CA ARG A 9 -12.29 8.07 -34.31
C ARG A 9 -13.58 8.89 -34.19
N LEU A 10 -13.79 9.50 -33.04
CA LEU A 10 -14.92 10.41 -32.80
C LEU A 10 -14.66 11.84 -33.29
N GLY A 11 -13.46 12.13 -33.82
CA GLY A 11 -13.08 13.45 -34.29
C GLY A 11 -12.82 14.48 -33.19
N ILE A 12 -12.55 14.00 -31.96
CA ILE A 12 -12.25 14.81 -30.77
C ILE A 12 -10.92 14.39 -30.12
N GLY A 13 -9.99 13.88 -30.94
CA GLY A 13 -8.62 13.60 -30.50
C GLY A 13 -7.86 14.88 -30.15
N TYR A 14 -6.70 14.71 -29.51
CA TYR A 14 -5.92 15.85 -29.00
C TYR A 14 -5.57 16.88 -30.10
N ASP A 15 -5.14 16.42 -31.27
CA ASP A 15 -4.78 17.30 -32.38
C ASP A 15 -5.95 18.21 -32.81
N ARG A 16 -7.15 17.63 -32.91
CA ARG A 16 -8.36 18.38 -33.26
C ARG A 16 -8.78 19.37 -32.17
N LEU A 17 -8.62 18.96 -30.91
CA LEU A 17 -8.92 19.83 -29.77
C LEU A 17 -7.94 21.01 -29.69
N THR A 18 -6.66 20.77 -30.00
CA THR A 18 -5.62 21.80 -30.00
C THR A 18 -5.81 22.82 -31.10
N GLU A 19 -6.31 22.40 -32.29
CA GLU A 19 -6.70 23.35 -33.35
C GLU A 19 -7.76 24.36 -32.88
N ALA A 20 -8.70 23.91 -32.06
CA ALA A 20 -9.75 24.75 -31.51
C ALA A 20 -9.31 25.58 -30.31
N ASN A 21 -8.44 25.02 -29.48
CA ASN A 21 -7.89 25.67 -28.29
C ASN A 21 -6.47 25.18 -28.00
N PRO A 22 -5.43 25.96 -28.36
CA PRO A 22 -4.04 25.59 -28.12
C PRO A 22 -3.66 25.42 -26.64
N GLU A 23 -4.47 25.97 -25.71
CA GLU A 23 -4.26 25.87 -24.28
C GLU A 23 -4.96 24.67 -23.65
N ILE A 24 -5.56 23.79 -24.46
CA ILE A 24 -6.32 22.66 -23.91
C ILE A 24 -5.42 21.66 -23.20
N ILE A 25 -5.90 21.15 -22.07
CA ILE A 25 -5.31 20.02 -21.38
C ILE A 25 -6.23 18.82 -21.56
N LEU A 26 -5.72 17.77 -22.21
CA LEU A 26 -6.42 16.51 -22.35
C LEU A 26 -5.82 15.48 -21.40
N ALA A 27 -6.58 15.05 -20.39
CA ALA A 27 -6.19 13.96 -19.50
C ALA A 27 -6.79 12.65 -20.00
N SER A 28 -5.92 11.72 -20.41
CA SER A 28 -6.29 10.40 -20.89
C SER A 28 -5.99 9.36 -19.81
N VAL A 29 -7.01 8.61 -19.40
CA VAL A 29 -6.89 7.52 -18.43
C VAL A 29 -7.21 6.20 -19.13
N SER A 30 -6.31 5.22 -19.04
CA SER A 30 -6.47 3.91 -19.66
C SER A 30 -6.04 2.79 -18.72
N GLY A 31 -6.37 1.53 -19.04
CA GLY A 31 -5.93 0.38 -18.25
C GLY A 31 -4.43 0.13 -18.34
N TRP A 32 -3.89 0.16 -19.56
CA TRP A 32 -2.56 -0.35 -19.86
C TRP A 32 -1.61 0.71 -20.46
N GLY A 33 -2.06 1.93 -20.61
CA GLY A 33 -1.32 2.95 -21.35
C GLY A 33 -1.54 2.88 -22.85
N HIS A 34 -0.87 3.77 -23.59
CA HIS A 34 -0.90 3.85 -25.03
C HIS A 34 0.34 3.18 -25.66
N ASN A 35 0.27 2.85 -26.94
CA ASN A 35 1.41 2.37 -27.74
C ASN A 35 2.09 1.08 -27.23
N ASN A 36 1.31 0.14 -26.72
CA ASN A 36 1.79 -1.18 -26.33
C ASN A 36 0.82 -2.28 -26.77
N SER A 37 1.22 -3.54 -26.63
CA SER A 37 0.44 -4.71 -27.09
C SER A 37 -0.89 -4.91 -26.33
N ARG A 38 -1.12 -4.20 -25.24
CA ARG A 38 -2.33 -4.31 -24.39
C ARG A 38 -3.21 -3.06 -24.46
N SER A 39 -2.84 -2.05 -25.24
CA SER A 39 -3.56 -0.76 -25.32
C SER A 39 -5.06 -0.92 -25.64
N ASP A 40 -5.42 -1.91 -26.45
CA ASP A 40 -6.81 -2.18 -26.86
C ASP A 40 -7.61 -2.96 -25.80
N GLN A 41 -6.96 -3.46 -24.74
CA GLN A 41 -7.63 -4.23 -23.72
C GLN A 41 -8.39 -3.32 -22.77
N GLY A 42 -9.62 -3.71 -22.43
CA GLY A 42 -10.35 -3.09 -21.32
C GLY A 42 -9.72 -3.49 -20.00
N ALA A 43 -9.91 -2.64 -18.99
CA ALA A 43 -9.40 -2.91 -17.65
C ALA A 43 -10.40 -2.47 -16.59
N PHE A 44 -10.42 -3.24 -15.52
CA PHE A 44 -11.04 -2.91 -14.23
C PHE A 44 -10.04 -3.21 -13.13
N ALA A 45 -10.22 -2.66 -11.95
CA ALA A 45 -9.29 -2.83 -10.83
C ALA A 45 -8.88 -4.29 -10.59
N SER A 46 -9.84 -5.23 -10.62
CA SER A 46 -9.55 -6.65 -10.41
C SER A 46 -8.61 -7.26 -11.46
N ALA A 47 -8.76 -6.88 -12.73
CA ALA A 47 -7.88 -7.33 -13.78
C ALA A 47 -6.47 -6.73 -13.63
N ILE A 48 -6.39 -5.45 -13.28
CA ILE A 48 -5.12 -4.77 -13.01
C ILE A 48 -4.42 -5.38 -11.79
N HIS A 49 -5.13 -5.62 -10.69
CA HIS A 49 -4.55 -6.26 -9.49
C HIS A 49 -3.98 -7.65 -9.79
N ALA A 50 -4.69 -8.45 -10.59
CA ALA A 50 -4.22 -9.78 -10.99
C ALA A 50 -2.95 -9.70 -11.86
N GLU A 51 -2.98 -8.87 -12.88
CA GLU A 51 -1.91 -8.75 -13.87
C GLU A 51 -0.65 -8.03 -13.36
N THR A 52 -0.81 -7.13 -12.40
CA THR A 52 0.32 -6.48 -11.72
C THR A 52 0.87 -7.30 -10.54
N GLY A 53 0.34 -8.51 -10.30
CA GLY A 53 0.79 -9.41 -9.25
C GLY A 53 0.28 -9.07 -7.84
N VAL A 54 -0.48 -8.00 -7.66
CA VAL A 54 -0.98 -7.57 -6.33
C VAL A 54 -1.81 -8.67 -5.68
N THR A 55 -2.71 -9.31 -6.45
CA THR A 55 -3.60 -10.35 -5.93
C THR A 55 -2.82 -11.56 -5.39
N GLU A 56 -1.86 -12.04 -6.15
CA GLU A 56 -1.02 -13.18 -5.74
C GLU A 56 -0.10 -12.82 -4.57
N MET A 57 0.51 -11.66 -4.62
CA MET A 57 1.41 -11.20 -3.56
C MET A 57 0.69 -11.06 -2.21
N VAL A 58 -0.52 -10.49 -2.18
CA VAL A 58 -1.33 -10.38 -0.96
C VAL A 58 -1.70 -11.76 -0.42
N ALA A 59 -2.13 -12.67 -1.30
CA ALA A 59 -2.48 -14.03 -0.94
C ALA A 59 -1.30 -14.80 -0.32
N ARG A 60 -0.14 -14.75 -0.98
CA ARG A 60 1.10 -15.38 -0.51
C ARG A 60 1.52 -14.88 0.87
N ARG A 61 1.41 -13.56 1.11
CA ARG A 61 1.75 -12.97 2.42
C ARG A 61 0.78 -13.36 3.54
N ARG A 62 -0.48 -13.63 3.19
CA ARG A 62 -1.51 -14.09 4.14
C ARG A 62 -1.53 -15.61 4.30
N GLY A 63 -0.81 -16.35 3.46
CA GLY A 63 -0.90 -17.83 3.42
C GLY A 63 -2.27 -18.32 2.91
N GLU A 64 -2.91 -17.54 2.02
CA GLU A 64 -4.24 -17.82 1.48
C GLU A 64 -4.16 -18.04 -0.04
N GLU A 65 -5.24 -18.61 -0.60
CA GLU A 65 -5.42 -18.64 -2.06
C GLU A 65 -5.73 -17.24 -2.61
N PRO A 66 -5.25 -16.91 -3.83
CA PRO A 66 -5.55 -15.64 -4.47
C PRO A 66 -7.05 -15.39 -4.60
N ARG A 67 -7.50 -14.23 -4.16
CA ARG A 67 -8.90 -13.79 -4.22
C ARG A 67 -8.97 -12.36 -4.73
N ASN A 68 -10.11 -12.02 -5.36
CA ASN A 68 -10.35 -10.64 -5.75
C ASN A 68 -10.47 -9.75 -4.51
N ASP A 69 -9.72 -8.64 -4.52
CA ASP A 69 -9.89 -7.58 -3.53
C ASP A 69 -11.19 -6.81 -3.85
N PRO A 70 -12.11 -6.66 -2.89
CA PRO A 70 -13.32 -5.88 -3.09
C PRO A 70 -13.06 -4.37 -3.26
N MET A 71 -11.86 -3.92 -2.91
CA MET A 71 -11.46 -2.51 -3.02
C MET A 71 -10.89 -2.18 -4.39
N SER A 72 -11.36 -1.10 -4.98
CA SER A 72 -10.88 -0.60 -6.29
C SER A 72 -9.63 0.27 -6.14
N HIS A 73 -8.58 -0.26 -5.53
CA HIS A 73 -7.34 0.48 -5.25
C HIS A 73 -6.72 1.06 -6.53
N SER A 74 -6.67 0.28 -7.63
CA SER A 74 -6.12 0.72 -8.91
C SER A 74 -6.86 1.95 -9.46
N ASP A 75 -8.20 1.99 -9.34
CA ASP A 75 -8.98 3.16 -9.77
C ASP A 75 -8.62 4.39 -8.94
N THR A 76 -8.53 4.23 -7.61
CA THR A 76 -8.20 5.31 -6.69
C THR A 76 -6.80 5.86 -6.97
N TYR A 77 -5.79 4.99 -7.10
CA TYR A 77 -4.42 5.41 -7.39
C TYR A 77 -4.32 6.11 -8.75
N THR A 78 -5.01 5.59 -9.76
CA THR A 78 -5.06 6.20 -11.08
C THR A 78 -5.69 7.60 -11.03
N GLY A 79 -6.79 7.73 -10.29
CA GLY A 79 -7.44 9.03 -10.09
C GLY A 79 -6.54 10.07 -9.42
N LEU A 80 -5.77 9.66 -8.40
CA LEU A 80 -4.81 10.52 -7.71
C LEU A 80 -3.63 10.92 -8.62
N HIS A 81 -3.08 9.97 -9.40
CA HIS A 81 -2.03 10.28 -10.37
C HIS A 81 -2.56 11.21 -11.48
N ALA A 82 -3.77 10.98 -11.98
CA ALA A 82 -4.40 11.84 -12.97
C ALA A 82 -4.61 13.27 -12.42
N LEU A 83 -5.05 13.41 -11.17
CA LEU A 83 -5.16 14.70 -10.52
C LEU A 83 -3.81 15.44 -10.48
N GLY A 84 -2.75 14.75 -10.04
CA GLY A 84 -1.39 15.29 -10.01
C GLY A 84 -0.90 15.73 -11.39
N ALA A 85 -1.11 14.90 -12.41
CA ALA A 85 -0.73 15.18 -13.78
C ALA A 85 -1.49 16.42 -14.35
N VAL A 86 -2.78 16.51 -14.09
CA VAL A 86 -3.60 17.69 -14.51
C VAL A 86 -3.14 18.97 -13.80
N LEU A 87 -2.84 18.92 -12.50
CA LEU A 87 -2.33 20.07 -11.75
C LEU A 87 -0.97 20.53 -12.28
N ALA A 88 -0.07 19.59 -12.61
CA ALA A 88 1.22 19.89 -13.22
C ALA A 88 1.04 20.53 -14.60
N ALA A 89 0.14 19.99 -15.42
CA ALA A 89 -0.21 20.54 -16.74
C ALA A 89 -0.78 21.95 -16.64
N LEU A 90 -1.67 22.20 -15.68
CA LEU A 90 -2.22 23.52 -15.40
C LEU A 90 -1.13 24.52 -14.99
N HIS A 91 -0.21 24.09 -14.12
CA HIS A 91 0.92 24.94 -13.72
C HIS A 91 1.79 25.31 -14.92
N LEU A 92 2.12 24.33 -15.78
CA LEU A 92 2.91 24.57 -16.98
C LEU A 92 2.18 25.50 -17.95
N ARG A 93 0.90 25.27 -18.23
CA ARG A 93 0.07 26.10 -19.11
C ARG A 93 0.03 27.56 -18.64
N ASN A 94 -0.12 27.79 -17.33
CA ASN A 94 -0.14 29.16 -16.78
C ASN A 94 1.19 29.91 -16.96
N ARG A 95 2.31 29.20 -17.22
CA ARG A 95 3.63 29.77 -17.45
C ARG A 95 3.96 29.94 -18.93
N THR A 96 3.48 29.00 -19.77
CA THR A 96 3.86 28.92 -21.18
C THR A 96 2.75 29.38 -22.12
N GLY A 97 1.50 29.38 -21.68
CA GLY A 97 0.33 29.57 -22.55
C GLY A 97 -0.01 28.37 -23.42
N GLU A 98 0.64 27.23 -23.22
CA GLU A 98 0.45 26.02 -24.03
C GLU A 98 -0.25 24.93 -23.24
N GLY A 99 -1.21 24.26 -23.88
CA GLY A 99 -1.83 23.05 -23.37
C GLY A 99 -0.96 21.82 -23.59
N GLN A 100 -1.42 20.68 -23.07
CA GLN A 100 -0.74 19.40 -23.31
C GLN A 100 -1.69 18.22 -23.11
N GLN A 101 -1.31 17.09 -23.69
CA GLN A 101 -1.92 15.81 -23.37
C GLN A 101 -1.13 15.17 -22.21
N VAL A 102 -1.86 14.67 -21.20
CA VAL A 102 -1.31 13.86 -20.12
C VAL A 102 -1.95 12.46 -20.16
N GLU A 103 -1.15 11.44 -19.97
CA GLU A 103 -1.60 10.06 -19.95
C GLU A 103 -1.31 9.42 -18.60
N VAL A 104 -2.27 8.65 -18.10
CA VAL A 104 -2.14 7.87 -16.86
C VAL A 104 -2.73 6.49 -17.09
N SER A 105 -1.95 5.46 -16.79
CA SER A 105 -2.44 4.08 -16.85
C SER A 105 -2.71 3.50 -15.47
N MET A 106 -3.72 2.63 -15.39
CA MET A 106 -4.04 1.94 -14.13
C MET A 106 -2.92 1.00 -13.73
N ALA A 107 -2.30 0.28 -14.68
CA ALA A 107 -1.23 -0.66 -14.39
C ALA A 107 0.00 0.05 -13.79
N GLU A 108 0.47 1.13 -14.41
CA GLU A 108 1.61 1.91 -13.91
C GLU A 108 1.30 2.56 -12.55
N SER A 109 0.11 3.15 -12.41
CA SER A 109 -0.34 3.74 -11.14
C SER A 109 -0.36 2.72 -10.00
N THR A 110 -0.80 1.48 -10.29
CA THR A 110 -0.82 0.40 -9.32
C THR A 110 0.57 -0.07 -8.95
N LEU A 111 1.47 -0.21 -9.93
CA LEU A 111 2.86 -0.60 -9.68
C LEU A 111 3.60 0.47 -8.88
N MET A 112 3.40 1.75 -9.20
CA MET A 112 4.03 2.86 -8.48
C MET A 112 3.55 2.99 -7.02
N ALA A 113 2.28 2.66 -6.75
CA ALA A 113 1.72 2.67 -5.41
C ALA A 113 2.01 1.40 -4.61
N ASN A 114 2.65 0.41 -5.22
CA ASN A 114 2.95 -0.88 -4.61
C ASN A 114 4.46 -1.01 -4.33
N ASP A 115 4.88 -0.63 -3.14
CA ASP A 115 6.28 -0.74 -2.70
C ASP A 115 6.84 -2.16 -2.85
N LEU A 116 5.97 -3.16 -2.74
CA LEU A 116 6.34 -4.57 -2.82
C LEU A 116 6.56 -5.04 -4.26
N ALA A 117 5.98 -4.36 -5.26
CA ALA A 117 6.24 -4.68 -6.66
C ALA A 117 7.72 -4.46 -7.03
N ALA A 118 8.34 -3.42 -6.47
CA ALA A 118 9.77 -3.17 -6.67
C ALA A 118 10.64 -4.31 -6.12
N ILE A 119 10.25 -4.88 -4.97
CA ILE A 119 10.92 -6.04 -4.35
C ILE A 119 10.82 -7.26 -5.28
N GLU A 120 9.61 -7.58 -5.70
CA GLU A 120 9.34 -8.74 -6.55
C GLU A 120 10.05 -8.62 -7.92
N MET A 121 10.05 -7.43 -8.52
CA MET A 121 10.68 -7.20 -9.83
C MET A 121 12.20 -7.19 -9.79
N THR A 122 12.80 -6.73 -8.70
CA THR A 122 14.26 -6.60 -8.58
C THR A 122 14.90 -7.76 -7.82
N GLY A 123 14.11 -8.57 -7.13
CA GLY A 123 14.62 -9.58 -6.21
C GLY A 123 15.38 -8.99 -5.01
N GLN A 124 15.33 -7.68 -4.85
CA GLN A 124 15.94 -6.97 -3.72
C GLN A 124 14.85 -6.68 -2.70
N ASP A 125 14.93 -7.30 -1.55
CA ASP A 125 14.10 -6.94 -0.42
C ASP A 125 14.68 -5.66 0.23
N PRO A 126 14.04 -4.48 0.08
CA PRO A 126 14.52 -3.27 0.74
C PRO A 126 14.50 -3.40 2.26
N SER A 127 13.72 -4.32 2.81
CA SER A 127 13.75 -4.66 4.24
C SER A 127 14.92 -5.55 4.63
N ALA A 128 15.67 -6.11 3.68
CA ALA A 128 16.86 -6.93 3.97
C ALA A 128 17.96 -6.19 4.73
N GLY A 129 17.94 -4.84 4.71
CA GLY A 129 18.78 -3.99 5.56
C GLY A 129 18.21 -3.73 6.96
N PHE A 130 16.93 -4.00 7.18
CA PHE A 130 16.29 -3.93 8.49
C PHE A 130 16.32 -5.32 9.14
N LYS A 131 17.21 -5.50 10.11
CA LYS A 131 17.19 -6.69 10.96
C LYS A 131 15.85 -6.73 11.70
N GLY A 132 14.93 -7.55 11.28
CA GLY A 132 13.60 -7.63 11.88
C GLY A 132 12.47 -7.87 10.88
N GLY A 133 12.76 -7.77 9.57
CA GLY A 133 11.75 -8.00 8.55
C GLY A 133 10.72 -6.87 8.48
N GLN A 134 9.64 -7.13 7.80
CA GLN A 134 8.58 -6.15 7.54
C GLN A 134 8.01 -5.57 8.84
N ASN A 135 7.63 -4.29 8.79
CA ASN A 135 6.84 -3.63 9.83
C ASN A 135 5.78 -4.60 10.37
N TRP A 136 6.07 -5.14 11.56
CA TRP A 136 5.16 -6.06 12.18
C TRP A 136 4.25 -5.28 13.11
N ALA A 137 3.06 -4.98 12.60
CA ALA A 137 2.01 -4.30 13.29
C ALA A 137 0.82 -5.27 13.46
N PRO A 138 0.82 -6.12 14.50
CA PRO A 138 -0.24 -7.09 14.68
C PRO A 138 -1.58 -6.38 14.95
N VAL A 139 -2.63 -6.92 14.36
CA VAL A 139 -4.01 -6.50 14.62
C VAL A 139 -4.62 -7.48 15.62
N LEU A 140 -4.89 -7.01 16.82
CA LEU A 140 -5.24 -7.83 17.98
C LEU A 140 -6.63 -7.51 18.50
N ARG A 141 -7.31 -8.54 19.02
CA ARG A 141 -8.68 -8.42 19.50
C ARG A 141 -8.72 -8.05 20.98
N MET A 142 -9.49 -7.02 21.32
CA MET A 142 -9.78 -6.60 22.70
C MET A 142 -10.98 -7.33 23.30
N ALA A 143 -11.18 -7.18 24.63
CA ALA A 143 -12.30 -7.81 25.36
C ALA A 143 -13.67 -7.44 24.81
N ASN A 144 -13.87 -6.23 24.28
CA ASN A 144 -15.12 -5.78 23.67
C ASN A 144 -15.39 -6.35 22.26
N GLY A 145 -14.49 -7.20 21.74
CA GLY A 145 -14.58 -7.80 20.41
C GLY A 145 -14.09 -6.93 19.26
N ARG A 146 -13.71 -5.68 19.51
CA ARG A 146 -13.08 -4.79 18.53
C ARG A 146 -11.58 -5.09 18.42
N TYR A 147 -10.94 -4.54 17.41
CA TYR A 147 -9.53 -4.76 17.13
C TYR A 147 -8.72 -3.48 17.29
N VAL A 148 -7.45 -3.64 17.65
CA VAL A 148 -6.45 -2.59 17.74
C VAL A 148 -5.20 -3.04 16.98
N SER A 149 -4.52 -2.10 16.32
CA SER A 149 -3.22 -2.34 15.69
C SER A 149 -2.13 -1.79 16.60
N ILE A 150 -1.12 -2.62 16.86
CA ILE A 150 0.07 -2.20 17.62
C ILE A 150 1.18 -1.91 16.63
N THR A 151 1.59 -0.65 16.54
CA THR A 151 2.56 -0.20 15.53
C THR A 151 4.01 -0.13 16.03
N ILE A 152 4.25 -0.46 17.32
CA ILE A 152 5.61 -0.68 17.82
C ILE A 152 6.15 -1.98 17.23
N ASP A 153 7.31 -1.92 16.59
CA ASP A 153 8.00 -3.13 16.16
C ASP A 153 8.62 -3.83 17.36
N ILE A 154 7.92 -4.84 17.87
CA ILE A 154 8.34 -5.62 19.04
C ILE A 154 9.42 -6.65 18.72
N THR A 155 9.85 -6.78 17.48
CA THR A 155 11.06 -7.55 17.15
C THR A 155 12.33 -6.76 17.44
N MET A 156 12.26 -5.43 17.41
CA MET A 156 13.39 -4.54 17.68
C MET A 156 13.61 -4.36 19.20
N ASN A 157 14.87 -4.20 19.60
CA ASN A 157 15.26 -4.20 21.03
C ASN A 157 14.47 -3.21 21.90
N ASP A 158 14.32 -1.97 21.43
CA ASP A 158 13.65 -0.93 22.22
C ASP A 158 12.15 -1.16 22.27
N GLY A 159 11.54 -1.57 21.15
CA GLY A 159 10.12 -1.91 21.09
C GLY A 159 9.79 -3.13 21.95
N PHE A 160 10.61 -4.17 21.88
CA PHE A 160 10.44 -5.38 22.68
C PHE A 160 10.51 -5.08 24.19
N ARG A 161 11.58 -4.43 24.66
CA ARG A 161 11.73 -4.09 26.07
C ARG A 161 10.57 -3.25 26.56
N TYR A 162 10.17 -2.26 25.79
CA TYR A 162 9.06 -1.40 26.13
C TYR A 162 7.75 -2.16 26.32
N ILE A 163 7.43 -3.06 25.39
CA ILE A 163 6.19 -3.86 25.44
C ILE A 163 6.21 -4.85 26.60
N VAL A 164 7.30 -5.56 26.83
CA VAL A 164 7.37 -6.53 27.95
C VAL A 164 7.31 -5.87 29.32
N GLU A 165 7.85 -4.65 29.44
CA GLU A 165 7.68 -3.80 30.63
C GLU A 165 6.22 -3.38 30.83
N ALA A 166 5.56 -2.92 29.77
CA ALA A 166 4.15 -2.53 29.80
C ALA A 166 3.22 -3.72 30.13
N MET A 167 3.58 -4.92 29.69
CA MET A 167 2.88 -6.17 30.03
C MET A 167 3.15 -6.62 31.49
N GLY A 168 4.10 -6.03 32.17
CA GLY A 168 4.57 -6.53 33.48
C GLY A 168 5.29 -7.89 33.37
N ARG A 169 5.89 -8.19 32.23
CA ARG A 169 6.57 -9.45 31.91
C ARG A 169 8.06 -9.27 31.55
N PRO A 170 8.85 -8.56 32.39
CA PRO A 170 10.25 -8.25 32.08
C PRO A 170 11.12 -9.52 31.91
N GLU A 171 10.70 -10.66 32.47
CA GLU A 171 11.39 -11.95 32.33
C GLU A 171 11.47 -12.44 30.87
N LEU A 172 10.60 -11.97 29.99
CA LEU A 172 10.64 -12.33 28.56
C LEU A 172 11.89 -11.81 27.86
N VAL A 173 12.58 -10.81 28.43
CA VAL A 173 13.86 -10.31 27.87
C VAL A 173 14.96 -11.38 27.97
N GLU A 174 14.88 -12.24 28.98
CA GLU A 174 15.84 -13.33 29.20
C GLU A 174 15.39 -14.68 28.62
N ASP A 175 14.17 -14.73 28.05
CA ASP A 175 13.67 -15.94 27.38
C ASP A 175 14.50 -16.23 26.11
N PRO A 176 15.12 -17.42 26.00
CA PRO A 176 15.94 -17.77 24.84
C PRO A 176 15.22 -17.62 23.49
N ARG A 177 13.89 -17.73 23.45
CA ARG A 177 13.09 -17.54 22.24
C ARG A 177 13.05 -16.10 21.78
N PHE A 178 13.39 -15.15 22.66
CA PHE A 178 13.23 -13.71 22.40
C PHE A 178 14.48 -12.88 22.75
N ALA A 179 15.59 -13.52 23.08
CA ALA A 179 16.80 -12.87 23.60
C ALA A 179 17.44 -11.93 22.59
N ILE A 180 17.49 -12.31 21.31
CA ILE A 180 18.02 -11.50 20.22
C ILE A 180 16.97 -11.26 19.13
N ILE A 181 17.25 -10.32 18.23
CA ILE A 181 16.31 -9.93 17.16
C ILE A 181 15.97 -11.15 16.28
N GLU A 182 16.96 -11.94 15.91
CA GLU A 182 16.80 -13.10 15.05
C GLU A 182 15.87 -14.14 15.67
N ASP A 183 15.98 -14.38 16.97
CA ASP A 183 15.12 -15.30 17.72
C ASP A 183 13.67 -14.77 17.78
N ARG A 184 13.49 -13.47 18.02
CA ARG A 184 12.16 -12.83 18.02
C ARG A 184 11.48 -12.92 16.65
N VAL A 185 12.24 -12.74 15.58
CA VAL A 185 11.72 -12.90 14.21
C VAL A 185 11.33 -14.35 13.94
N ALA A 186 12.15 -15.30 14.36
CA ALA A 186 11.88 -16.74 14.20
C ALA A 186 10.67 -17.20 15.03
N ASN A 187 10.47 -16.60 16.23
CA ASN A 187 9.39 -16.94 17.15
C ASN A 187 8.28 -15.88 17.17
N ARG A 188 8.10 -15.16 16.05
CA ARG A 188 7.15 -14.05 15.95
C ARG A 188 5.72 -14.44 16.31
N ASP A 189 5.28 -15.62 15.92
CA ASP A 189 3.92 -16.08 16.18
C ASP A 189 3.69 -16.30 17.68
N ALA A 190 4.64 -16.91 18.37
CA ALA A 190 4.57 -17.09 19.82
C ALA A 190 4.56 -15.73 20.57
N LEU A 191 5.34 -14.76 20.09
CA LEU A 191 5.34 -13.42 20.65
C LEU A 191 4.02 -12.68 20.38
N THR A 192 3.42 -12.90 19.20
CA THR A 192 2.09 -12.38 18.85
C THR A 192 1.02 -12.94 19.77
N GLU A 193 1.05 -14.24 20.07
CA GLU A 193 0.09 -14.88 20.98
C GLU A 193 0.17 -14.28 22.38
N ILE A 194 1.37 -14.11 22.92
CA ILE A 194 1.58 -13.49 24.24
C ILE A 194 1.01 -12.06 24.26
N LEU A 195 1.26 -11.28 23.20
CA LEU A 195 0.73 -9.93 23.10
C LEU A 195 -0.81 -9.93 22.92
N ALA A 196 -1.35 -10.89 22.18
CA ALA A 196 -2.79 -11.03 21.99
C ALA A 196 -3.52 -11.35 23.30
N GLU A 197 -2.97 -12.22 24.14
CA GLU A 197 -3.50 -12.50 25.48
C GLU A 197 -3.54 -11.24 26.33
N PHE A 198 -2.47 -10.44 26.32
CA PHE A 198 -2.42 -9.17 27.02
C PHE A 198 -3.47 -8.17 26.53
N ILE A 199 -3.54 -7.97 25.20
CA ILE A 199 -4.50 -7.04 24.60
C ILE A 199 -5.95 -7.48 24.82
N ALA A 200 -6.24 -8.77 24.87
CA ALA A 200 -7.58 -9.30 25.14
C ALA A 200 -8.11 -8.95 26.55
N THR A 201 -7.26 -8.50 27.46
CA THR A 201 -7.68 -8.07 28.80
C THR A 201 -8.29 -6.66 28.82
N PHE A 202 -8.05 -5.83 27.80
CA PHE A 202 -8.49 -4.44 27.77
C PHE A 202 -9.91 -4.28 27.24
N ALA A 203 -10.68 -3.42 27.88
CA ALA A 203 -12.06 -3.14 27.51
C ALA A 203 -12.19 -2.38 26.18
N ASP A 204 -11.23 -1.49 25.86
CA ASP A 204 -11.25 -0.65 24.67
C ASP A 204 -9.84 -0.11 24.33
N ALA A 205 -9.75 0.61 23.21
CA ALA A 205 -8.50 1.18 22.71
C ALA A 205 -7.89 2.23 23.66
N ALA A 206 -8.72 3.00 24.36
CA ALA A 206 -8.21 4.00 25.32
C ALA A 206 -7.51 3.33 26.51
N ALA A 207 -8.01 2.18 26.96
CA ALA A 207 -7.36 1.39 28.00
C ALA A 207 -6.02 0.80 27.52
N VAL A 208 -5.95 0.33 26.25
CA VAL A 208 -4.70 -0.12 25.64
C VAL A 208 -3.70 1.02 25.56
N GLU A 209 -4.12 2.18 25.06
CA GLU A 209 -3.26 3.37 24.94
C GLU A 209 -2.72 3.82 26.30
N ALA A 210 -3.57 3.81 27.34
CA ALA A 210 -3.15 4.14 28.70
C ALA A 210 -2.11 3.16 29.27
N ALA A 211 -2.21 1.87 28.91
CA ALA A 211 -1.32 0.82 29.40
C ALA A 211 0.02 0.78 28.63
N ILE A 212 -0.02 0.91 27.30
CA ILE A 212 1.17 0.87 26.45
C ILE A 212 1.83 2.26 26.37
N GLY A 213 1.07 3.33 26.67
CA GLY A 213 1.54 4.71 26.67
C GLY A 213 1.76 5.29 25.26
N PRO A 214 2.27 6.52 25.17
CA PRO A 214 2.33 7.28 23.92
C PRO A 214 3.34 6.75 22.88
N ARG A 215 4.11 5.72 23.21
CA ARG A 215 5.02 5.06 22.26
C ARG A 215 4.37 3.90 21.51
N GLY A 216 3.28 3.36 22.04
CA GLY A 216 2.47 2.37 21.37
C GLY A 216 1.34 3.07 20.64
N VAL A 217 1.48 3.31 19.37
CA VAL A 217 0.38 3.86 18.58
C VAL A 217 -0.69 2.78 18.42
N VAL A 218 -1.85 3.11 18.87
CA VAL A 218 -3.07 2.28 18.83
C VAL A 218 -3.89 2.67 17.61
#